data_1b64a9670fd8f22b9a8e45287583ed5f
#
_entry.id   1b64a9670fd8f22b9a8e45287583ed5f
#
_cell.length_a   1.000
_cell.length_b   1.000
_cell.length_c   1.000
_cell.angle_alpha   90.00
_cell.angle_beta   90.00
_cell.angle_gamma   90.00
#
_symmetry.space_group_name_H-M   'P 1'
#
loop_
_entity.id
_entity.type
_entity.pdbx_description
1 polymer ?
#
loop_
_entity_poly.entity_id
_entity_poly.type
_entity_poly.pdbx_seq_one_letter_code
_entity_poly.pdbx_strand_id
1 'polypeptide(L)'
;MEELLIALKSFIIAHGEYFTELASEDVPMFAFTEGNVILHPVDLNRYEQDQICVLLPDLQDDDDETSTNAYLRTQSQFTVAFINRGYDAETLIKQSCRYLKGFMRMMMDNPTLGDLIEDYSFGQRTFYPDAGAVENQLSAVEITLTFLTEEAY
;
A
#
# COMPACT_ATOMS: atom_id res chain seq x y z
N MET A 1 -4.28 -15.30 2.50
CA MET A 1 -3.77 -14.32 1.49
C MET A 1 -4.86 -13.39 0.99
N GLU A 2 -5.89 -13.92 0.38
CA GLU A 2 -7.00 -13.13 -0.17
C GLU A 2 -7.71 -12.28 0.89
N GLU A 3 -8.02 -12.85 2.04
CA GLU A 3 -8.66 -12.14 3.14
C GLU A 3 -7.83 -10.97 3.66
N LEU A 4 -6.51 -11.12 3.68
CA LEU A 4 -5.59 -10.07 4.11
C LEU A 4 -5.54 -8.92 3.09
N LEU A 5 -5.57 -9.22 1.79
CA LEU A 5 -5.64 -8.20 0.75
C LEU A 5 -6.93 -7.39 0.85
N ILE A 6 -8.06 -8.07 1.01
CA ILE A 6 -9.37 -7.43 1.15
C ILE A 6 -9.41 -6.56 2.40
N ALA A 7 -8.89 -7.08 3.52
CA ALA A 7 -8.82 -6.35 4.77
C ALA A 7 -7.94 -5.10 4.66
N LEU A 8 -6.76 -5.23 4.05
CA LEU A 8 -5.84 -4.11 3.85
C LEU A 8 -6.47 -3.02 2.98
N LYS A 9 -7.13 -3.40 1.88
CA LYS A 9 -7.89 -2.47 1.05
C LYS A 9 -8.94 -1.73 1.88
N SER A 10 -9.73 -2.44 2.66
CA SER A 10 -10.78 -1.85 3.51
C SER A 10 -10.20 -0.89 4.55
N PHE A 11 -9.05 -1.24 5.15
CA PHE A 11 -8.36 -0.37 6.09
C PHE A 11 -7.89 0.93 5.44
N ILE A 12 -7.28 0.86 4.26
CA ILE A 12 -6.82 2.05 3.53
C ILE A 12 -7.99 2.99 3.21
N ILE A 13 -9.12 2.44 2.78
CA ILE A 13 -10.31 3.22 2.46
C ILE A 13 -10.93 3.82 3.73
N ALA A 14 -11.03 3.05 4.79
CA ALA A 14 -11.64 3.49 6.04
C ALA A 14 -10.80 4.54 6.79
N HIS A 15 -9.50 4.59 6.57
CA HIS A 15 -8.55 5.47 7.27
C HIS A 15 -7.98 6.56 6.36
N GLY A 16 -8.81 7.13 5.52
CA GLY A 16 -8.41 8.17 4.57
C GLY A 16 -7.80 9.42 5.22
N GLU A 17 -8.11 9.69 6.48
CA GLU A 17 -7.57 10.82 7.24
C GLU A 17 -6.05 10.78 7.36
N TYR A 18 -5.42 9.62 7.35
CA TYR A 18 -3.95 9.51 7.38
C TYR A 18 -3.30 10.11 6.14
N PHE A 19 -4.03 10.19 5.05
CA PHE A 19 -3.56 10.79 3.81
C PHE A 19 -3.97 12.26 3.70
N THR A 20 -5.24 12.58 3.96
CA THR A 20 -5.76 13.93 3.82
C THR A 20 -5.17 14.92 4.81
N GLU A 21 -4.80 14.49 6.01
CA GLU A 21 -4.14 15.32 7.01
C GLU A 21 -2.73 15.77 6.60
N LEU A 22 -2.11 15.07 5.65
CA LEU A 22 -0.78 15.43 5.14
C LEU A 22 -0.84 16.42 3.97
N ALA A 23 -2.04 16.82 3.55
CA ALA A 23 -2.22 17.82 2.51
C ALA A 23 -1.68 19.18 2.96
N SER A 24 -1.15 19.95 2.00
CA SER A 24 -0.79 21.34 2.16
C SER A 24 -1.36 22.14 1.00
N GLU A 25 -1.24 23.49 1.07
CA GLU A 25 -1.73 24.36 0.02
C GLU A 25 -1.17 24.01 -1.36
N ASP A 26 0.12 23.60 -1.40
CA ASP A 26 0.82 23.28 -2.64
C ASP A 26 0.79 21.79 -3.02
N VAL A 27 0.42 20.93 -2.09
CA VAL A 27 0.43 19.47 -2.29
C VAL A 27 -0.92 18.88 -1.85
N PRO A 28 -1.85 18.74 -2.80
CA PRO A 28 -3.14 18.13 -2.48
C PRO A 28 -2.99 16.64 -2.18
N MET A 29 -3.71 16.17 -1.19
CA MET A 29 -3.76 14.77 -0.81
C MET A 29 -5.22 14.33 -0.71
N PHE A 30 -5.52 13.13 -1.18
CA PHE A 30 -6.88 12.62 -1.27
C PHE A 30 -7.01 11.30 -0.55
N ALA A 31 -8.19 11.03 -0.03
CA ALA A 31 -8.54 9.73 0.51
C ALA A 31 -8.76 8.74 -0.64
N PHE A 32 -8.48 7.47 -0.38
CA PHE A 32 -8.74 6.40 -1.35
C PHE A 32 -10.18 5.93 -1.25
N THR A 33 -10.72 5.53 -2.41
CA THR A 33 -12.07 4.98 -2.55
C THR A 33 -12.00 3.55 -3.08
N GLU A 34 -13.14 2.88 -3.13
CA GLU A 34 -13.22 1.53 -3.69
C GLU A 34 -12.68 1.45 -5.13
N GLY A 35 -12.85 2.51 -5.91
CA GLY A 35 -12.47 2.53 -7.32
C GLY A 35 -10.98 2.79 -7.58
N ASN A 36 -10.22 3.31 -6.61
CA ASN A 36 -8.80 3.62 -6.81
C ASN A 36 -7.86 2.83 -5.89
N VAL A 37 -8.35 1.83 -5.19
CA VAL A 37 -7.53 0.79 -4.56
C VAL A 37 -7.71 -0.50 -5.35
N ILE A 38 -6.63 -0.96 -5.95
CA ILE A 38 -6.66 -1.99 -7.00
C ILE A 38 -5.86 -3.20 -6.56
N LEU A 39 -6.45 -4.39 -6.72
CA LEU A 39 -5.85 -5.65 -6.27
C LEU A 39 -5.26 -6.47 -7.43
N HIS A 40 -4.96 -5.84 -8.56
CA HIS A 40 -4.35 -6.50 -9.73
C HIS A 40 -3.33 -5.57 -10.40
N PRO A 41 -2.43 -6.10 -11.22
CA PRO A 41 -1.51 -5.26 -12.00
C PRO A 41 -2.26 -4.29 -12.89
N VAL A 42 -1.73 -3.08 -13.03
CA VAL A 42 -2.37 -1.98 -13.75
C VAL A 42 -1.55 -1.61 -14.98
N ASP A 43 -2.21 -1.47 -16.12
CA ASP A 43 -1.61 -0.83 -17.29
C ASP A 43 -1.72 0.69 -17.13
N LEU A 44 -0.60 1.33 -16.80
CA LEU A 44 -0.53 2.77 -16.53
C LEU A 44 -0.92 3.62 -17.75
N ASN A 45 -0.82 3.08 -18.96
CA ASN A 45 -1.20 3.79 -20.18
C ASN A 45 -2.73 3.90 -20.35
N ARG A 46 -3.49 3.03 -19.69
CA ARG A 46 -4.95 2.97 -19.77
C ARG A 46 -5.66 3.53 -18.57
N TYR A 47 -4.91 3.98 -17.57
CA TYR A 47 -5.48 4.44 -16.32
C TYR A 47 -5.74 5.94 -16.38
N GLU A 48 -6.98 6.34 -16.09
CA GLU A 48 -7.43 7.74 -16.17
C GLU A 48 -7.44 8.46 -14.81
N GLN A 49 -7.27 7.73 -13.72
CA GLN A 49 -7.32 8.34 -12.38
C GLN A 49 -5.98 8.96 -12.00
N ASP A 50 -6.05 10.08 -11.29
CA ASP A 50 -4.85 10.85 -10.88
C ASP A 50 -4.08 10.16 -9.74
N GLN A 51 -4.76 9.35 -8.92
CA GLN A 51 -4.13 8.58 -7.85
C GLN A 51 -4.71 7.19 -7.78
N ILE A 52 -3.82 6.22 -7.59
CA ILE A 52 -4.21 4.83 -7.33
C ILE A 52 -3.29 4.23 -6.28
N CYS A 53 -3.85 3.32 -5.52
CA CYS A 53 -3.11 2.42 -4.64
C CYS A 53 -3.24 1.01 -5.19
N VAL A 54 -2.13 0.36 -5.46
CA VAL A 54 -2.10 -1.02 -5.98
C VAL A 54 -1.57 -1.94 -4.90
N LEU A 55 -2.34 -2.97 -4.57
CA LEU A 55 -1.98 -3.98 -3.58
C LEU A 55 -1.82 -5.31 -4.31
N LEU A 56 -0.62 -5.86 -4.29
CA LEU A 56 -0.33 -7.12 -4.95
C LEU A 56 0.28 -8.12 -3.96
N PRO A 57 -0.14 -9.39 -4.00
CA PRO A 57 0.57 -10.42 -3.27
C PRO A 57 1.95 -10.63 -3.90
N ASP A 58 2.95 -10.87 -3.07
CA ASP A 58 4.24 -11.31 -3.55
C ASP A 58 4.19 -12.82 -3.78
N LEU A 59 4.57 -13.24 -4.99
CA LEU A 59 4.54 -14.65 -5.38
C LEU A 59 5.63 -15.49 -4.71
N GLN A 60 6.52 -14.87 -3.94
CA GLN A 60 7.56 -15.56 -3.19
C GLN A 60 7.17 -15.76 -1.72
N ASP A 61 5.90 -16.08 -1.46
CA ASP A 61 5.45 -16.43 -0.11
C ASP A 61 6.26 -17.60 0.43
N ASP A 62 7.13 -17.31 1.37
CA ASP A 62 7.74 -18.33 2.19
C ASP A 62 6.80 -18.61 3.35
N ASP A 63 6.15 -19.76 3.28
CA ASP A 63 5.51 -20.33 4.44
C ASP A 63 6.57 -20.63 5.49
N ASP A 64 6.69 -19.78 6.50
CA ASP A 64 7.53 -20.08 7.63
C ASP A 64 6.84 -21.13 8.48
N GLU A 65 7.17 -22.39 8.21
CA GLU A 65 6.64 -23.56 8.92
C GLU A 65 7.19 -23.72 10.34
N THR A 66 7.33 -22.65 11.10
CA THR A 66 7.58 -22.82 12.53
C THR A 66 6.26 -23.21 13.22
N SER A 67 5.92 -24.48 13.12
CA SER A 67 4.78 -25.04 13.83
C SER A 67 5.15 -25.32 15.29
N THR A 68 4.46 -24.66 16.21
CA THR A 68 4.35 -25.14 17.59
C THR A 68 3.15 -26.09 17.70
N ASN A 69 3.04 -26.81 18.79
CA ASN A 69 2.07 -27.93 18.97
C ASN A 69 0.58 -27.55 18.70
N ALA A 70 0.22 -26.27 18.59
CA ALA A 70 -1.16 -25.81 18.46
C ALA A 70 -1.37 -24.75 17.37
N TYR A 71 -0.30 -24.19 16.79
CA TYR A 71 -0.40 -23.03 15.92
C TYR A 71 0.50 -23.15 14.70
N LEU A 72 -0.02 -22.72 13.56
CA LEU A 72 0.73 -22.50 12.33
C LEU A 72 1.00 -21.03 12.18
N ARG A 73 2.27 -20.63 12.05
CA ARG A 73 2.66 -19.26 11.72
C ARG A 73 2.90 -19.15 10.25
N THR A 74 2.24 -18.19 9.63
CA THR A 74 2.38 -17.91 8.19
C THR A 74 2.83 -16.48 7.99
N GLN A 75 3.83 -16.30 7.12
CA GLN A 75 4.23 -14.98 6.64
C GLN A 75 3.63 -14.75 5.25
N SER A 76 2.93 -13.64 5.10
CA SER A 76 2.37 -13.24 3.82
C SER A 76 2.98 -11.90 3.42
N GLN A 77 3.55 -11.84 2.24
CA GLN A 77 4.24 -10.66 1.74
C GLN A 77 3.43 -10.00 0.64
N PHE A 78 3.34 -8.67 0.71
CA PHE A 78 2.60 -7.85 -0.23
C PHE A 78 3.47 -6.70 -0.72
N THR A 79 3.19 -6.25 -1.94
CA THR A 79 3.69 -4.98 -2.45
C THR A 79 2.56 -3.97 -2.44
N VAL A 80 2.79 -2.83 -1.81
CA VAL A 80 1.87 -1.70 -1.75
C VAL A 80 2.48 -0.57 -2.56
N ALA A 81 1.80 -0.14 -3.62
CA ALA A 81 2.28 0.92 -4.50
C ALA A 81 1.29 2.08 -4.51
N PHE A 82 1.81 3.29 -4.38
CA PHE A 82 1.05 4.53 -4.55
C PHE A 82 1.52 5.20 -5.83
N ILE A 83 0.62 5.40 -6.77
CA ILE A 83 0.93 5.96 -8.09
C ILE A 83 0.14 7.26 -8.26
N ASN A 84 0.85 8.32 -8.59
CA ASN A 84 0.29 9.64 -8.78
C ASN A 84 0.57 10.14 -10.19
N ARG A 85 -0.43 10.72 -10.82
CA ARG A 85 -0.37 11.28 -12.17
C ARG A 85 -0.68 12.77 -12.13
N GLY A 86 0.03 13.56 -12.91
CA GLY A 86 -0.19 15.01 -13.01
C GLY A 86 0.83 15.69 -13.90
N TYR A 87 0.87 17.01 -13.81
CA TYR A 87 1.70 17.85 -14.68
C TYR A 87 2.96 18.40 -14.02
N ASP A 88 3.01 18.41 -12.69
CA ASP A 88 4.13 18.95 -11.94
C ASP A 88 4.89 17.84 -11.22
N ALA A 89 6.09 17.53 -11.72
CA ALA A 89 6.92 16.47 -11.19
C ALA A 89 7.26 16.65 -9.70
N GLU A 90 7.53 17.86 -9.26
CA GLU A 90 7.86 18.14 -7.85
C GLU A 90 6.67 17.84 -6.94
N THR A 91 5.47 18.26 -7.33
CA THR A 91 4.25 17.97 -6.58
C THR A 91 3.99 16.47 -6.49
N LEU A 92 4.16 15.75 -7.60
CA LEU A 92 3.96 14.29 -7.65
C LEU A 92 4.93 13.54 -6.73
N ILE A 93 6.19 13.97 -6.69
CA ILE A 93 7.20 13.40 -5.78
C ILE A 93 6.80 13.61 -4.33
N LYS A 94 6.36 14.81 -3.99
CA LYS A 94 5.91 15.12 -2.63
C LYS A 94 4.66 14.33 -2.24
N GLN A 95 3.72 14.17 -3.16
CA GLN A 95 2.54 13.33 -2.95
C GLN A 95 2.93 11.88 -2.66
N SER A 96 3.82 11.30 -3.46
CA SER A 96 4.30 9.92 -3.25
C SER A 96 4.94 9.74 -1.88
N CYS A 97 5.79 10.68 -1.46
CA CYS A 97 6.41 10.65 -0.14
C CYS A 97 5.36 10.72 0.98
N ARG A 98 4.34 11.55 0.81
CA ARG A 98 3.30 11.74 1.82
C ARG A 98 2.33 10.56 1.87
N TYR A 99 1.99 9.95 0.74
CA TYR A 99 1.18 8.71 0.74
C TYR A 99 1.91 7.58 1.46
N LEU A 100 3.20 7.42 1.19
CA LEU A 100 4.00 6.43 1.91
C LEU A 100 4.02 6.71 3.42
N LYS A 101 4.24 7.95 3.82
CA LYS A 101 4.27 8.35 5.23
C LYS A 101 2.93 8.09 5.90
N GLY A 102 1.83 8.45 5.24
CA GLY A 102 0.48 8.22 5.76
C GLY A 102 0.19 6.73 5.94
N PHE A 103 0.55 5.93 4.96
CA PHE A 103 0.40 4.48 5.02
C PHE A 103 1.20 3.86 6.18
N MET A 104 2.45 4.26 6.32
CA MET A 104 3.29 3.75 7.42
C MET A 104 2.72 4.13 8.78
N ARG A 105 2.22 5.36 8.94
CA ARG A 105 1.56 5.80 10.18
C ARG A 105 0.28 5.02 10.46
N MET A 106 -0.53 4.78 9.43
CA MET A 106 -1.74 3.98 9.55
C MET A 106 -1.43 2.59 10.10
N MET A 107 -0.39 1.94 9.57
CA MET A 107 0.03 0.62 10.04
C MET A 107 0.59 0.69 11.47
N MET A 108 1.37 1.72 11.82
CA MET A 108 1.91 1.88 13.16
C MET A 108 0.82 2.07 14.21
N ASP A 109 -0.26 2.76 13.86
CA ASP A 109 -1.40 2.99 14.76
C ASP A 109 -2.37 1.80 14.79
N ASN A 110 -2.31 0.91 13.81
CA ASN A 110 -3.18 -0.27 13.68
C ASN A 110 -2.35 -1.54 13.44
N PRO A 111 -1.48 -1.92 14.38
CA PRO A 111 -0.46 -2.94 14.12
C PRO A 111 -0.99 -4.35 13.92
N THR A 112 -2.23 -4.61 14.33
CA THR A 112 -2.86 -5.92 14.17
C THR A 112 -3.99 -5.93 13.14
N LEU A 113 -4.25 -4.80 12.46
CA LEU A 113 -5.38 -4.65 11.54
C LEU A 113 -6.71 -5.13 12.14
N GLY A 114 -7.00 -4.71 13.39
CA GLY A 114 -8.21 -5.14 14.06
C GLY A 114 -8.20 -6.62 14.45
N ASP A 115 -7.08 -7.11 14.95
CA ASP A 115 -6.84 -8.51 15.37
C ASP A 115 -6.80 -9.53 14.22
N LEU A 116 -6.59 -9.09 12.99
CA LEU A 116 -6.49 -9.95 11.83
C LEU A 116 -5.10 -10.56 11.66
N ILE A 117 -4.07 -9.84 12.09
CA ILE A 117 -2.68 -10.27 12.03
C ILE A 117 -2.05 -10.20 13.42
N GLU A 118 -1.00 -10.96 13.63
CA GLU A 118 -0.23 -10.94 14.87
C GLU A 118 0.75 -9.77 14.87
N ASP A 119 1.44 -9.56 13.75
CA ASP A 119 2.45 -8.52 13.60
C ASP A 119 2.67 -8.22 12.12
N TYR A 120 3.36 -7.10 11.86
CA TYR A 120 3.75 -6.71 10.51
C TYR A 120 5.18 -6.18 10.51
N SER A 121 5.79 -6.14 9.33
CA SER A 121 7.06 -5.47 9.11
C SER A 121 7.10 -4.83 7.75
N PHE A 122 7.78 -3.69 7.65
CA PHE A 122 8.07 -3.04 6.38
C PHE A 122 9.39 -3.57 5.83
N GLY A 123 9.38 -3.87 4.53
CA GLY A 123 10.56 -4.25 3.80
C GLY A 123 11.12 -3.09 2.99
N GLN A 124 11.60 -3.39 1.80
CA GLN A 124 12.23 -2.44 0.90
C GLN A 124 11.24 -1.38 0.41
N ARG A 125 11.69 -0.14 0.35
CA ARG A 125 10.97 0.97 -0.26
C ARG A 125 11.68 1.34 -1.56
N THR A 126 10.92 1.42 -2.64
CA THR A 126 11.45 1.78 -3.97
C THR A 126 10.68 2.98 -4.50
N PHE A 127 11.40 3.96 -4.99
CA PHE A 127 10.85 5.20 -5.47
C PHE A 127 11.06 5.32 -6.98
N TYR A 128 9.98 5.62 -7.71
CA TYR A 128 10.00 5.80 -9.16
C TYR A 128 9.61 7.25 -9.48
N PRO A 129 10.58 8.17 -9.64
CA PRO A 129 10.28 9.59 -9.71
C PRO A 129 9.67 10.03 -11.05
N ASP A 130 9.91 9.28 -12.13
CA ASP A 130 9.38 9.58 -13.46
C ASP A 130 9.26 8.30 -14.26
N ALA A 131 8.05 7.81 -14.41
CA ALA A 131 7.76 6.57 -15.13
C ALA A 131 6.79 6.77 -16.31
N GLY A 132 6.54 8.01 -16.74
CA GLY A 132 5.51 8.31 -17.72
C GLY A 132 5.97 9.12 -18.93
N ALA A 133 5.03 9.29 -19.87
CA ALA A 133 5.23 10.11 -21.07
C ALA A 133 5.22 11.62 -20.73
N VAL A 134 5.80 12.43 -21.61
CA VAL A 134 6.02 13.89 -21.40
C VAL A 134 4.73 14.66 -21.08
N GLU A 135 3.58 14.20 -21.52
CA GLU A 135 2.29 14.86 -21.33
C GLU A 135 1.56 14.48 -20.03
N ASN A 136 1.90 13.30 -19.46
CA ASN A 136 1.36 12.83 -18.20
C ASN A 136 2.49 12.23 -17.38
N GLN A 137 3.05 13.01 -16.48
CA GLN A 137 4.09 12.53 -15.59
C GLN A 137 3.50 11.62 -14.52
N LEU A 138 4.21 10.56 -14.21
CA LEU A 138 3.86 9.62 -13.17
C LEU A 138 4.96 9.60 -12.12
N SER A 139 4.56 9.58 -10.86
CA SER A 139 5.45 9.27 -9.75
C SER A 139 4.85 8.13 -8.95
N ALA A 140 5.66 7.17 -8.60
CA ALA A 140 5.23 6.02 -7.83
C ALA A 140 6.21 5.72 -6.71
N VAL A 141 5.69 5.16 -5.62
CA VAL A 141 6.47 4.62 -4.53
C VAL A 141 5.90 3.26 -4.15
N GLU A 142 6.79 2.30 -3.93
CA GLU A 142 6.42 0.96 -3.49
C GLU A 142 7.01 0.69 -2.11
N ILE A 143 6.29 -0.07 -1.31
CA ILE A 143 6.79 -0.63 -0.06
C ILE A 143 6.39 -2.10 0.01
N THR A 144 7.32 -2.93 0.45
CA THR A 144 7.04 -4.32 0.77
C THR A 144 6.49 -4.39 2.20
N LEU A 145 5.41 -5.12 2.37
CA LEU A 145 4.74 -5.31 3.65
C LEU A 145 4.61 -6.81 3.93
N THR A 146 5.08 -7.24 5.08
CA THR A 146 4.97 -8.62 5.52
C THR A 146 4.04 -8.71 6.71
N PHE A 147 3.05 -9.58 6.62
CA PHE A 147 2.15 -9.91 7.72
C PHE A 147 2.51 -11.25 8.32
N LEU A 148 2.54 -11.31 9.64
CA LEU A 148 2.65 -12.54 10.39
C LEU A 148 1.26 -12.88 10.93
N THR A 149 0.77 -14.05 10.56
CA THR A 149 -0.49 -14.58 11.07
C THR A 149 -0.25 -15.88 11.82
N GLU A 150 -1.06 -16.13 12.83
CA GLU A 150 -1.02 -17.35 13.62
C GLU A 150 -2.42 -17.95 13.65
N GLU A 151 -2.53 -19.19 13.15
CA GLU A 151 -3.79 -19.91 13.10
C GLU A 151 -3.72 -21.12 13.99
N ALA A 152 -4.79 -21.36 14.78
CA ALA A 152 -4.93 -22.58 15.57
C ALA A 152 -5.23 -23.79 14.65
N TYR A 153 -4.60 -24.90 14.90
CA TYR A 153 -4.87 -26.15 14.19
C TYR A 153 -6.27 -26.67 14.49
#